data_501b99c9e4d7d45cf685cd9a1d9cfc73
#
_entry.id   501b99c9e4d7d45cf685cd9a1d9cfc73
#
_cell.length_a   1.000
_cell.length_b   1.000
_cell.length_c   1.000
_cell.angle_alpha   90.00
_cell.angle_beta   90.00
_cell.angle_gamma   90.00
#
_symmetry.space_group_name_H-M   'P 1'
#
loop_
_entity.id
_entity.type
_entity.pdbx_description
1 polymer ?
#
loop_
_entity_poly.entity_id
_entity_poly.type
_entity_poly.pdbx_seq_one_letter_code
_entity_poly.pdbx_strand_id
1 'polypeptide(L)'
;MGPLPKPLRAWFTLPWRQQLAYAGMKLQDAMPGRSRIRSADRRLLEDMLLAGYAADATLRTLLFVGCDWYTRDYVEVFAPGRQRFVTVDIDPAKARFGSPGHLVAPMQEIARHFAAGSVDVIVANGVYGFGIDDRRELAAAFAAAREVLRPGGTLVLGWNDVPALAPFDPQALAGEAGFEPSPASPLGAWRTATDTPLRHTYDSYARSGAER
;
A
#
# COMPACT_ATOMS: atom_id res chain seq x y z
N MET A 1 13.67 25.89 12.67
CA MET A 1 12.98 24.61 12.92
C MET A 1 12.15 24.28 11.69
N GLY A 2 12.46 23.18 11.00
CA GLY A 2 11.67 22.73 9.85
C GLY A 2 10.25 22.33 10.26
N PRO A 3 9.30 22.22 9.29
CA PRO A 3 7.95 21.78 9.59
C PRO A 3 7.97 20.35 10.17
N LEU A 4 7.09 20.09 11.15
CA LEU A 4 6.94 18.77 11.74
C LEU A 4 6.60 17.72 10.66
N PRO A 5 7.15 16.49 10.74
CA PRO A 5 6.77 15.39 9.86
C PRO A 5 5.25 15.18 9.83
N LYS A 6 4.68 14.86 8.67
CA LYS A 6 3.22 14.73 8.48
C LYS A 6 2.52 13.79 9.48
N PRO A 7 3.08 12.60 9.81
CA PRO A 7 2.46 11.73 10.82
C PRO A 7 2.28 12.43 12.17
N LEU A 8 3.22 13.30 12.55
CA LEU A 8 3.12 14.09 13.78
C LEU A 8 2.05 15.17 13.68
N ARG A 9 1.90 15.84 12.52
CA ARG A 9 0.83 16.84 12.31
C ARG A 9 -0.55 16.17 12.39
N ALA A 10 -0.74 15.03 11.72
CA ALA A 10 -1.98 14.27 11.79
C ALA A 10 -2.30 13.85 13.23
N TRP A 11 -1.27 13.44 14.00
CA TRP A 11 -1.46 13.06 15.39
C TRP A 11 -2.08 14.18 16.23
N PHE A 12 -1.64 15.43 16.06
CA PHE A 12 -2.19 16.59 16.80
C PHE A 12 -3.63 16.93 16.44
N THR A 13 -4.15 16.48 15.28
CA THR A 13 -5.53 16.70 14.86
C THR A 13 -6.49 15.59 15.31
N LEU A 14 -5.97 14.47 15.81
CA LEU A 14 -6.78 13.36 16.32
C LEU A 14 -7.40 13.71 17.68
N PRO A 15 -8.60 13.21 18.02
CA PRO A 15 -9.12 13.23 19.36
C PRO A 15 -8.13 12.58 20.34
N TRP A 16 -8.04 13.11 21.57
CA TRP A 16 -7.02 12.69 22.56
C TRP A 16 -6.99 11.17 22.83
N ARG A 17 -8.14 10.50 22.81
CA ARG A 17 -8.23 9.03 22.97
C ARG A 17 -7.54 8.30 21.82
N GLN A 18 -7.70 8.79 20.60
CA GLN A 18 -7.03 8.24 19.41
C GLN A 18 -5.53 8.55 19.43
N GLN A 19 -5.14 9.73 19.95
CA GLN A 19 -3.72 10.08 20.15
C GLN A 19 -3.05 9.09 21.09
N LEU A 20 -3.68 8.76 22.23
CA LEU A 20 -3.15 7.79 23.20
C LEU A 20 -3.07 6.37 22.61
N ALA A 21 -4.10 5.94 21.90
CA ALA A 21 -4.11 4.63 21.26
C ALA A 21 -3.03 4.53 20.17
N TYR A 22 -2.85 5.57 19.34
CA TYR A 22 -1.79 5.62 18.34
C TYR A 22 -0.39 5.65 18.96
N ALA A 23 -0.18 6.44 20.03
CA ALA A 23 1.08 6.46 20.77
C ALA A 23 1.41 5.09 21.37
N GLY A 24 0.42 4.42 21.97
CA GLY A 24 0.56 3.06 22.49
C GLY A 24 0.94 2.05 21.40
N MET A 25 0.31 2.12 20.23
CA MET A 25 0.64 1.28 19.07
C MET A 25 2.09 1.52 18.61
N LYS A 26 2.51 2.78 18.48
CA LYS A 26 3.89 3.14 18.10
C LYS A 26 4.93 2.71 19.12
N LEU A 27 4.61 2.79 20.40
CA LEU A 27 5.49 2.31 21.47
C LEU A 27 5.66 0.78 21.39
N GLN A 28 4.59 0.05 21.10
CA GLN A 28 4.64 -1.39 20.89
C GLN A 28 5.49 -1.77 19.66
N ASP A 29 5.38 -1.00 18.57
CA ASP A 29 6.20 -1.16 17.37
C ASP A 29 7.70 -0.93 17.64
N ALA A 30 8.04 -0.04 18.57
CA ALA A 30 9.42 0.32 18.92
C ALA A 30 10.09 -0.65 19.92
N MET A 31 9.37 -1.61 20.50
CA MET A 31 9.92 -2.51 21.52
C MET A 31 10.81 -3.60 20.90
N PRO A 32 12.09 -3.72 21.29
CA PRO A 32 12.98 -4.77 20.80
C PRO A 32 12.44 -6.17 21.14
N GLY A 33 12.49 -7.08 20.17
CA GLY A 33 12.11 -8.49 20.37
C GLY A 33 10.61 -8.80 20.27
N ARG A 34 9.74 -7.82 20.03
CA ARG A 34 8.32 -8.02 19.74
C ARG A 34 8.00 -7.74 18.26
N SER A 35 8.64 -8.49 17.36
CA SER A 35 8.46 -8.35 15.91
C SER A 35 7.05 -8.66 15.39
N ARG A 36 6.04 -8.90 16.27
CA ARG A 36 4.71 -9.37 15.84
C ARG A 36 3.52 -8.90 16.68
N ILE A 37 3.55 -7.72 17.31
CA ILE A 37 2.28 -7.13 17.72
C ILE A 37 1.66 -6.53 16.46
N ARG A 38 0.78 -7.30 15.82
CA ARG A 38 0.11 -6.90 14.61
C ARG A 38 -1.19 -6.19 14.95
N SER A 39 -1.27 -4.91 14.58
CA SER A 39 -2.52 -4.15 14.54
C SER A 39 -3.55 -4.79 13.59
N ALA A 40 -4.82 -4.39 13.66
CA ALA A 40 -5.87 -4.95 12.82
C ALA A 40 -5.57 -4.79 11.32
N ASP A 41 -5.06 -3.63 10.91
CA ASP A 41 -4.63 -3.34 9.54
C ASP A 41 -3.50 -4.28 9.08
N ARG A 42 -2.50 -4.55 9.93
CA ARG A 42 -1.43 -5.50 9.58
C ARG A 42 -1.92 -6.93 9.46
N ARG A 43 -2.87 -7.36 10.30
CA ARG A 43 -3.46 -8.70 10.14
C ARG A 43 -4.19 -8.82 8.80
N LEU A 44 -4.95 -7.81 8.38
CA LEU A 44 -5.57 -7.82 7.06
C LEU A 44 -4.53 -7.86 5.94
N LEU A 45 -3.46 -7.07 6.05
CA LEU A 45 -2.39 -7.04 5.06
C LEU A 45 -1.65 -8.39 4.99
N GLU A 46 -1.18 -8.91 6.12
CA GLU A 46 -0.29 -10.07 6.19
C GLU A 46 -1.05 -11.39 6.05
N ASP A 47 -2.13 -11.58 6.84
CA ASP A 47 -2.81 -12.87 6.93
C ASP A 47 -3.87 -13.07 5.85
N MET A 48 -4.36 -11.99 5.23
CA MET A 48 -5.37 -12.07 4.18
C MET A 48 -4.83 -11.65 2.82
N LEU A 49 -4.37 -10.41 2.66
CA LEU A 49 -3.94 -9.92 1.35
C LEU A 49 -2.70 -10.65 0.84
N LEU A 50 -1.57 -10.56 1.57
CA LEU A 50 -0.31 -11.16 1.10
C LEU A 50 -0.39 -12.68 1.08
N ALA A 51 -0.95 -13.32 2.12
CA ALA A 51 -1.13 -14.76 2.16
C ALA A 51 -2.07 -15.25 1.05
N GLY A 52 -3.17 -14.54 0.77
CA GLY A 52 -4.10 -14.89 -0.30
C GLY A 52 -3.47 -14.77 -1.68
N TYR A 53 -2.71 -13.69 -1.95
CA TYR A 53 -1.97 -13.55 -3.20
C TYR A 53 -0.84 -14.58 -3.35
N ALA A 54 -0.15 -14.92 -2.27
CA ALA A 54 0.88 -15.97 -2.31
C ALA A 54 0.30 -17.37 -2.60
N ALA A 55 -0.93 -17.64 -2.15
CA ALA A 55 -1.66 -18.88 -2.45
C ALA A 55 -2.16 -18.95 -3.89
N ASP A 56 -2.31 -17.82 -4.59
CA ASP A 56 -2.76 -17.78 -5.98
C ASP A 56 -1.70 -18.38 -6.91
N ALA A 57 -1.98 -19.53 -7.50
CA ALA A 57 -1.08 -20.21 -8.43
C ALA A 57 -0.92 -19.47 -9.77
N THR A 58 -1.80 -18.55 -10.09
CA THR A 58 -1.78 -17.77 -11.35
C THR A 58 -0.96 -16.49 -11.23
N LEU A 59 -0.77 -15.98 -10.02
CA LEU A 59 0.01 -14.77 -9.75
C LEU A 59 1.48 -14.98 -10.15
N ARG A 60 2.04 -14.05 -10.93
CA ARG A 60 3.44 -14.04 -11.36
C ARG A 60 4.23 -12.90 -10.75
N THR A 61 3.69 -11.68 -10.77
CA THR A 61 4.40 -10.48 -10.31
C THR A 61 3.52 -9.64 -9.40
N LEU A 62 3.99 -9.41 -8.18
CA LEU A 62 3.40 -8.47 -7.23
C LEU A 62 4.40 -7.36 -6.91
N LEU A 63 3.97 -6.10 -7.04
CA LEU A 63 4.69 -4.94 -6.54
C LEU A 63 4.11 -4.52 -5.19
N PHE A 64 4.98 -4.35 -4.21
CA PHE A 64 4.63 -3.79 -2.92
C PHE A 64 5.28 -2.40 -2.78
N VAL A 65 4.47 -1.36 -2.71
CA VAL A 65 4.92 0.04 -2.63
C VAL A 65 4.73 0.56 -1.22
N GLY A 66 5.79 1.12 -0.64
CA GLY A 66 5.84 1.61 0.74
C GLY A 66 6.46 0.59 1.69
N CYS A 67 7.75 0.77 2.01
CA CYS A 67 8.49 -0.14 2.88
C CYS A 67 8.70 0.45 4.27
N ASP A 68 8.73 -0.42 5.27
CA ASP A 68 9.20 -0.10 6.61
C ASP A 68 9.80 -1.36 7.27
N TRP A 69 10.29 -1.23 8.50
CA TRP A 69 10.94 -2.32 9.24
C TRP A 69 10.09 -3.62 9.29
N TYR A 70 8.77 -3.54 9.26
CA TYR A 70 7.86 -4.70 9.28
C TYR A 70 7.69 -5.38 7.92
N THR A 71 8.10 -4.77 6.81
CA THR A 71 7.99 -5.36 5.46
C THR A 71 9.14 -6.28 5.10
N ARG A 72 10.19 -6.34 5.92
CA ARG A 72 11.43 -7.08 5.65
C ARG A 72 11.19 -8.53 5.22
N ASP A 73 10.29 -9.21 5.92
CA ASP A 73 10.08 -10.64 5.76
C ASP A 73 8.91 -10.96 4.78
N TYR A 74 8.31 -9.95 4.15
CA TYR A 74 7.17 -10.16 3.25
C TYR A 74 7.55 -10.97 2.00
N VAL A 75 8.77 -10.86 1.54
CA VAL A 75 9.27 -11.66 0.40
C VAL A 75 9.22 -13.17 0.68
N GLU A 76 9.35 -13.59 1.93
CA GLU A 76 9.36 -15.00 2.33
C GLU A 76 7.98 -15.67 2.22
N VAL A 77 6.91 -14.88 2.13
CA VAL A 77 5.55 -15.38 1.95
C VAL A 77 5.35 -15.94 0.54
N PHE A 78 6.12 -15.42 -0.45
CA PHE A 78 5.97 -15.77 -1.87
C PHE A 78 6.92 -16.90 -2.28
N ALA A 79 6.43 -17.79 -3.16
CA ALA A 79 7.21 -18.95 -3.62
C ALA A 79 8.34 -18.53 -4.58
N PRO A 80 9.62 -18.70 -4.18
CA PRO A 80 10.75 -18.38 -5.06
C PRO A 80 10.68 -19.13 -6.40
N GLY A 81 11.03 -18.44 -7.49
CA GLY A 81 11.01 -19.01 -8.84
C GLY A 81 9.64 -19.11 -9.51
N ARG A 82 8.54 -19.08 -8.74
CA ARG A 82 7.18 -19.04 -9.26
C ARG A 82 6.60 -17.64 -9.26
N GLN A 83 6.79 -16.91 -8.18
CA GLN A 83 6.24 -15.58 -7.95
C GLN A 83 7.38 -14.57 -7.76
N ARG A 84 7.29 -13.46 -8.44
CA ARG A 84 8.19 -12.33 -8.29
C ARG A 84 7.56 -11.29 -7.36
N PHE A 85 8.08 -11.17 -6.15
CA PHE A 85 7.73 -10.13 -5.21
C PHE A 85 8.78 -9.02 -5.26
N VAL A 86 8.36 -7.82 -5.66
CA VAL A 86 9.25 -6.65 -5.78
C VAL A 86 8.73 -5.53 -4.89
N THR A 87 9.61 -4.99 -4.07
CA THR A 87 9.29 -3.83 -3.24
C THR A 87 9.77 -2.53 -3.89
N VAL A 88 9.00 -1.46 -3.66
CA VAL A 88 9.28 -0.10 -4.16
C VAL A 88 9.13 0.89 -3.02
N ASP A 89 10.10 1.77 -2.85
CA ASP A 89 10.00 2.90 -1.92
C ASP A 89 10.80 4.09 -2.45
N ILE A 90 10.36 5.31 -2.17
CA ILE A 90 11.05 6.53 -2.57
C ILE A 90 12.28 6.81 -1.69
N ASP A 91 12.28 6.32 -0.45
CA ASP A 91 13.38 6.53 0.50
C ASP A 91 14.46 5.43 0.35
N PRO A 92 15.68 5.77 -0.10
CA PRO A 92 16.75 4.78 -0.24
C PRO A 92 17.13 4.09 1.08
N ALA A 93 16.88 4.72 2.24
CA ALA A 93 17.13 4.11 3.54
C ALA A 93 16.19 2.94 3.83
N LYS A 94 15.06 2.84 3.13
CA LYS A 94 14.08 1.75 3.25
C LYS A 94 14.46 0.50 2.44
N ALA A 95 15.45 0.58 1.55
CA ALA A 95 15.93 -0.58 0.77
C ALA A 95 16.33 -1.77 1.65
N ARG A 96 16.82 -1.52 2.86
CA ARG A 96 17.17 -2.56 3.86
C ARG A 96 15.98 -3.40 4.36
N PHE A 97 14.76 -2.95 4.08
CA PHE A 97 13.50 -3.62 4.43
C PHE A 97 12.77 -4.15 3.20
N GLY A 98 13.39 -4.00 2.02
CA GLY A 98 12.83 -4.43 0.75
C GLY A 98 13.25 -5.85 0.37
N SER A 99 12.64 -6.35 -0.71
CA SER A 99 13.01 -7.61 -1.35
C SER A 99 14.39 -7.51 -2.03
N PRO A 100 15.02 -8.63 -2.42
CA PRO A 100 16.27 -8.61 -3.19
C PRO A 100 16.20 -7.79 -4.49
N GLY A 101 15.00 -7.63 -5.08
CA GLY A 101 14.75 -6.78 -6.25
C GLY A 101 14.17 -5.41 -5.91
N HIS A 102 14.46 -4.87 -4.73
CA HIS A 102 13.95 -3.57 -4.29
C HIS A 102 14.29 -2.45 -5.27
N LEU A 103 13.30 -1.61 -5.56
CA LEU A 103 13.45 -0.43 -6.41
C LEU A 103 13.31 0.84 -5.58
N VAL A 104 14.30 1.71 -5.65
CA VAL A 104 14.23 3.07 -5.07
C VAL A 104 13.66 4.01 -6.12
N ALA A 105 12.36 4.26 -6.05
CA ALA A 105 11.63 5.14 -6.97
C ALA A 105 10.30 5.59 -6.35
N PRO A 106 9.79 6.76 -6.73
CA PRO A 106 8.43 7.14 -6.42
C PRO A 106 7.43 6.28 -7.20
N MET A 107 6.24 6.02 -6.63
CA MET A 107 5.19 5.23 -7.28
C MET A 107 4.79 5.79 -8.66
N GLN A 108 4.85 7.11 -8.84
CA GLN A 108 4.54 7.80 -10.08
C GLN A 108 5.48 7.43 -11.24
N GLU A 109 6.64 6.83 -10.94
CA GLU A 109 7.67 6.51 -11.94
C GLU A 109 7.85 5.02 -12.19
N ILE A 110 7.04 4.14 -11.59
CA ILE A 110 7.18 2.69 -11.75
C ILE A 110 7.09 2.23 -13.21
N ALA A 111 6.36 2.95 -14.05
CA ALA A 111 6.26 2.68 -15.48
C ALA A 111 7.61 2.82 -16.25
N ARG A 112 8.61 3.47 -15.67
CA ARG A 112 9.97 3.51 -16.22
C ARG A 112 10.77 2.23 -15.98
N HIS A 113 10.32 1.39 -15.04
CA HIS A 113 11.04 0.22 -14.53
C HIS A 113 10.35 -1.11 -14.83
N PHE A 114 9.07 -1.07 -15.17
CA PHE A 114 8.27 -2.25 -15.50
C PHE A 114 7.62 -2.08 -16.88
N ALA A 115 7.63 -3.13 -17.67
CA ALA A 115 6.95 -3.12 -18.96
C ALA A 115 5.43 -2.98 -18.76
N ALA A 116 4.77 -2.36 -19.73
CA ALA A 116 3.31 -2.24 -19.72
C ALA A 116 2.64 -3.63 -19.62
N GLY A 117 1.69 -3.77 -18.73
CA GLY A 117 0.95 -5.02 -18.52
C GLY A 117 1.75 -6.18 -17.92
N SER A 118 2.93 -5.93 -17.34
CA SER A 118 3.81 -6.99 -16.78
C SER A 118 3.56 -7.33 -15.31
N VAL A 119 2.65 -6.63 -14.65
CA VAL A 119 2.38 -6.77 -13.22
C VAL A 119 0.95 -7.28 -13.03
N ASP A 120 0.77 -8.27 -12.15
CA ASP A 120 -0.55 -8.80 -11.81
C ASP A 120 -1.24 -8.00 -10.71
N VAL A 121 -0.47 -7.65 -9.67
CA VAL A 121 -0.96 -7.00 -8.46
C VAL A 121 0.00 -5.91 -8.01
N ILE A 122 -0.55 -4.75 -7.64
CA ILE A 122 0.14 -3.70 -6.90
C ILE A 122 -0.54 -3.56 -5.54
N VAL A 123 0.23 -3.64 -4.46
CA VAL A 123 -0.19 -3.27 -3.11
C VAL A 123 0.57 -2.01 -2.72
N ALA A 124 -0.10 -0.86 -2.73
CA ALA A 124 0.45 0.43 -2.29
C ALA A 124 -0.04 0.72 -0.88
N ASN A 125 0.83 0.58 0.12
CA ASN A 125 0.44 0.69 1.52
C ASN A 125 1.22 1.79 2.24
N GLY A 126 0.49 2.74 2.84
CA GLY A 126 1.08 3.85 3.57
C GLY A 126 1.84 4.84 2.68
N VAL A 127 1.46 4.99 1.42
CA VAL A 127 2.04 5.97 0.49
C VAL A 127 1.17 7.21 0.33
N TYR A 128 -0.16 7.05 0.26
CA TYR A 128 -1.10 8.17 0.27
C TYR A 128 -1.16 8.78 1.68
N GLY A 129 -0.85 10.07 1.78
CA GLY A 129 -0.68 10.80 3.04
C GLY A 129 0.73 10.72 3.65
N PHE A 130 1.67 9.97 3.05
CA PHE A 130 3.05 9.80 3.54
C PHE A 130 4.13 10.05 2.47
N GLY A 131 3.78 10.65 1.37
CA GLY A 131 4.70 10.98 0.28
C GLY A 131 3.93 11.30 -0.99
N ILE A 132 2.72 10.77 -1.15
CA ILE A 132 1.72 11.20 -2.12
C ILE A 132 0.67 11.99 -1.34
N ASP A 133 0.62 13.30 -1.56
CA ASP A 133 -0.09 14.21 -0.65
C ASP A 133 -1.18 15.03 -1.33
N ASP A 134 -1.17 15.13 -2.65
CA ASP A 134 -2.13 15.90 -3.41
C ASP A 134 -2.79 15.08 -4.55
N ARG A 135 -3.83 15.66 -5.15
CA ARG A 135 -4.60 15.01 -6.22
C ARG A 135 -3.76 14.70 -7.45
N ARG A 136 -2.82 15.60 -7.81
CA ARG A 136 -1.99 15.45 -9.00
C ARG A 136 -0.99 14.29 -8.83
N GLU A 137 -0.36 14.23 -7.66
CA GLU A 137 0.57 13.15 -7.34
C GLU A 137 -0.14 11.78 -7.31
N LEU A 138 -1.34 11.71 -6.68
CA LEU A 138 -2.11 10.46 -6.62
C LEU A 138 -2.62 10.04 -7.99
N ALA A 139 -3.10 10.99 -8.80
CA ALA A 139 -3.51 10.71 -10.19
C ALA A 139 -2.33 10.18 -11.03
N ALA A 140 -1.14 10.76 -10.88
CA ALA A 140 0.07 10.28 -11.56
C ALA A 140 0.47 8.86 -11.09
N ALA A 141 0.33 8.56 -9.79
CA ALA A 141 0.58 7.23 -9.25
C ALA A 141 -0.40 6.19 -9.81
N PHE A 142 -1.69 6.53 -9.89
CA PHE A 142 -2.70 5.65 -10.50
C PHE A 142 -2.45 5.45 -12.01
N ALA A 143 -2.08 6.49 -12.74
CA ALA A 143 -1.73 6.37 -14.16
C ALA A 143 -0.54 5.42 -14.38
N ALA A 144 0.53 5.56 -13.60
CA ALA A 144 1.68 4.68 -13.64
C ALA A 144 1.32 3.23 -13.25
N ALA A 145 0.49 3.06 -12.21
CA ALA A 145 -0.01 1.74 -11.81
C ALA A 145 -0.84 1.09 -12.92
N ARG A 146 -1.72 1.85 -13.58
CA ARG A 146 -2.52 1.35 -14.70
C ARG A 146 -1.66 0.89 -15.87
N GLU A 147 -0.61 1.61 -16.18
CA GLU A 147 0.29 1.26 -17.28
C GLU A 147 0.95 -0.10 -17.06
N VAL A 148 1.51 -0.33 -15.87
CA VAL A 148 2.28 -1.55 -15.58
C VAL A 148 1.40 -2.76 -15.23
N LEU A 149 0.19 -2.57 -14.69
CA LEU A 149 -0.73 -3.65 -14.42
C LEU A 149 -1.25 -4.27 -15.73
N ARG A 150 -1.38 -5.59 -15.80
CA ARG A 150 -2.09 -6.25 -16.90
C ARG A 150 -3.59 -5.91 -16.89
N PRO A 151 -4.31 -6.04 -18.02
CA PRO A 151 -5.77 -5.98 -18.02
C PRO A 151 -6.36 -6.93 -17.00
N GLY A 152 -7.29 -6.47 -16.16
CA GLY A 152 -7.86 -7.21 -15.04
C GLY A 152 -6.89 -7.41 -13.86
N GLY A 153 -5.70 -6.80 -13.90
CA GLY A 153 -4.79 -6.76 -12.75
C GLY A 153 -5.34 -5.90 -11.61
N THR A 154 -4.88 -6.14 -10.40
CA THR A 154 -5.44 -5.53 -9.17
C THR A 154 -4.50 -4.48 -8.57
N LEU A 155 -5.04 -3.32 -8.24
CA LEU A 155 -4.43 -2.33 -7.36
C LEU A 155 -5.11 -2.37 -6.00
N VAL A 156 -4.36 -2.58 -4.93
CA VAL A 156 -4.81 -2.40 -3.56
C VAL A 156 -4.13 -1.17 -2.98
N LEU A 157 -4.92 -0.19 -2.53
CA LEU A 157 -4.44 1.01 -1.86
C LEU A 157 -4.75 0.92 -0.37
N GLY A 158 -3.71 0.83 0.47
CA GLY A 158 -3.81 0.95 1.92
C GLY A 158 -3.54 2.39 2.37
N TRP A 159 -4.51 3.04 2.99
CA TRP A 159 -4.45 4.44 3.37
C TRP A 159 -5.18 4.73 4.69
N ASN A 160 -4.89 5.85 5.31
CA ASN A 160 -5.51 6.25 6.58
C ASN A 160 -6.64 7.25 6.31
N ASP A 161 -7.88 6.81 6.55
CA ASP A 161 -9.11 7.59 6.33
C ASP A 161 -9.32 8.63 7.45
N VAL A 162 -8.39 9.57 7.52
CA VAL A 162 -8.49 10.76 8.39
C VAL A 162 -8.09 12.01 7.60
N PRO A 163 -8.82 13.14 7.71
CA PRO A 163 -8.62 14.32 6.87
C PRO A 163 -7.21 14.89 6.89
N ALA A 164 -6.47 14.69 7.98
CA ALA A 164 -5.10 15.17 8.13
C ALA A 164 -4.08 14.43 7.25
N LEU A 165 -4.38 13.18 6.85
CA LEU A 165 -3.52 12.34 5.99
C LEU A 165 -4.13 12.15 4.60
N ALA A 166 -5.46 12.07 4.53
CA ALA A 166 -6.21 11.86 3.30
C ALA A 166 -7.29 12.95 3.17
N PRO A 167 -6.96 14.11 2.57
CA PRO A 167 -7.89 15.23 2.46
C PRO A 167 -9.04 14.96 1.49
N PHE A 168 -9.01 13.87 0.73
CA PHE A 168 -10.06 13.47 -0.21
C PHE A 168 -10.11 11.94 -0.38
N ASP A 169 -11.28 11.43 -0.77
CA ASP A 169 -11.45 10.00 -1.10
C ASP A 169 -10.71 9.67 -2.41
N PRO A 170 -9.86 8.65 -2.45
CA PRO A 170 -9.09 8.30 -3.64
C PRO A 170 -9.93 7.67 -4.76
N GLN A 171 -11.16 7.21 -4.49
CA GLN A 171 -11.99 6.44 -5.43
C GLN A 171 -12.24 7.19 -6.75
N ALA A 172 -12.55 8.48 -6.70
CA ALA A 172 -12.82 9.26 -7.91
C ALA A 172 -11.60 9.30 -8.84
N LEU A 173 -10.40 9.51 -8.28
CA LEU A 173 -9.15 9.51 -9.05
C LEU A 173 -8.80 8.14 -9.61
N ALA A 174 -9.08 7.08 -8.87
CA ALA A 174 -8.92 5.72 -9.37
C ALA A 174 -9.83 5.48 -10.60
N GLY A 175 -11.10 5.92 -10.54
CA GLY A 175 -12.03 5.85 -11.66
C GLY A 175 -11.56 6.66 -12.89
N GLU A 176 -11.10 7.91 -12.69
CA GLU A 176 -10.53 8.75 -13.73
C GLU A 176 -9.31 8.08 -14.42
N ALA A 177 -8.53 7.31 -13.67
CA ALA A 177 -7.41 6.54 -14.18
C ALA A 177 -7.80 5.20 -14.83
N GLY A 178 -9.09 4.85 -14.93
CA GLY A 178 -9.58 3.61 -15.52
C GLY A 178 -9.46 2.39 -14.62
N PHE A 179 -9.66 2.60 -13.33
CA PHE A 179 -9.83 1.54 -12.33
C PHE A 179 -11.29 1.45 -11.89
N GLU A 180 -11.76 0.25 -11.62
CA GLU A 180 -13.09 -0.01 -11.09
C GLU A 180 -12.99 -0.66 -9.71
N PRO A 181 -13.84 -0.25 -8.72
CA PRO A 181 -13.93 -0.94 -7.45
C PRO A 181 -14.17 -2.44 -7.66
N SER A 182 -13.38 -3.30 -7.02
CA SER A 182 -13.44 -4.74 -7.27
C SER A 182 -13.30 -5.55 -5.99
N PRO A 183 -14.19 -6.53 -5.72
CA PRO A 183 -14.06 -7.46 -4.61
C PRO A 183 -13.07 -8.59 -4.92
N ALA A 184 -12.39 -8.59 -6.05
CA ALA A 184 -11.52 -9.69 -6.49
C ALA A 184 -10.22 -9.83 -5.68
N SER A 185 -9.94 -8.92 -4.75
CA SER A 185 -8.81 -9.10 -3.82
C SER A 185 -9.13 -10.17 -2.76
N PRO A 186 -8.11 -10.74 -2.10
CA PRO A 186 -8.31 -11.70 -1.01
C PRO A 186 -9.15 -11.19 0.17
N LEU A 187 -9.42 -9.88 0.25
CA LEU A 187 -10.35 -9.31 1.24
C LEU A 187 -11.83 -9.56 0.90
N GLY A 188 -12.16 -9.93 -0.35
CA GLY A 188 -13.53 -10.19 -0.77
C GLY A 188 -14.46 -8.96 -0.83
N ALA A 189 -13.90 -7.77 -0.64
CA ALA A 189 -14.60 -6.49 -0.71
C ALA A 189 -13.73 -5.45 -1.42
N TRP A 190 -14.36 -4.48 -2.09
CA TRP A 190 -13.62 -3.41 -2.75
C TRP A 190 -13.07 -2.38 -1.75
N ARG A 191 -13.72 -2.22 -0.58
CA ARG A 191 -13.25 -1.37 0.53
C ARG A 191 -13.39 -2.10 1.85
N THR A 192 -12.31 -2.15 2.63
CA THR A 192 -12.27 -2.74 3.96
C THR A 192 -11.60 -1.77 4.92
N ALA A 193 -12.38 -1.17 5.82
CA ALA A 193 -11.88 -0.29 6.87
C ALA A 193 -11.55 -1.09 8.13
N THR A 194 -10.52 -0.67 8.85
CA THR A 194 -10.14 -1.25 10.14
C THR A 194 -10.55 -0.35 11.31
N ASP A 195 -10.75 -0.97 12.48
CA ASP A 195 -10.95 -0.25 13.74
C ASP A 195 -9.58 0.14 14.36
N THR A 196 -8.76 0.85 13.58
CA THR A 196 -7.49 1.42 14.05
C THR A 196 -7.67 2.92 14.32
N PRO A 197 -6.81 3.54 15.14
CA PRO A 197 -6.93 4.96 15.47
C PRO A 197 -6.92 5.90 14.26
N LEU A 198 -6.24 5.50 13.19
CA LEU A 198 -6.19 6.26 11.92
C LEU A 198 -7.17 5.71 10.87
N ARG A 199 -8.07 4.79 11.23
CA ARG A 199 -9.03 4.19 10.32
C ARG A 199 -8.36 3.67 9.05
N HIS A 200 -7.31 2.87 9.21
CA HIS A 200 -6.61 2.34 8.04
C HIS A 200 -7.57 1.55 7.16
N THR A 201 -7.63 1.90 5.90
CA THR A 201 -8.60 1.39 4.92
C THR A 201 -7.84 0.80 3.73
N TYR A 202 -8.32 -0.34 3.25
CA TYR A 202 -7.83 -0.96 2.02
C TYR A 202 -8.92 -0.84 0.95
N ASP A 203 -8.58 -0.19 -0.15
CA ASP A 203 -9.40 -0.12 -1.36
C ASP A 203 -8.81 -1.04 -2.42
N SER A 204 -9.64 -1.89 -3.00
CA SER A 204 -9.26 -2.81 -4.06
C SER A 204 -9.91 -2.41 -5.37
N TYR A 205 -9.10 -2.26 -6.40
CA TYR A 205 -9.50 -1.84 -7.73
C TYR A 205 -9.00 -2.83 -8.78
N ALA A 206 -9.83 -3.15 -9.77
CA ALA A 206 -9.40 -3.84 -10.98
C ALA A 206 -9.04 -2.83 -12.07
N ARG A 207 -7.95 -3.05 -12.81
CA ARG A 207 -7.69 -2.35 -14.04
C ARG A 207 -8.76 -2.73 -15.05
N SER A 208 -9.58 -1.76 -15.51
CA SER A 208 -10.55 -1.98 -16.57
C SER A 208 -9.86 -2.54 -17.81
N GLY A 209 -10.52 -3.48 -18.49
CA GLY A 209 -10.05 -3.99 -19.77
C GLY A 209 -9.90 -2.84 -20.77
N ALA A 210 -9.08 -3.03 -21.80
CA ALA A 210 -9.06 -2.09 -22.93
C ALA A 210 -10.49 -2.00 -23.49
N GLU A 211 -10.98 -0.79 -23.68
CA GLU A 211 -12.18 -0.58 -24.49
C GLU A 211 -11.99 -1.32 -25.82
N ARG A 212 -13.01 -2.09 -26.20
CA ARG A 212 -13.04 -2.84 -27.46
C ARG A 212 -13.16 -1.88 -28.63
#